data_e5a7c814853cfd0694e502c49bc2b4f4
#
_entry.id   e5a7c814853cfd0694e502c49bc2b4f4
#
_cell.length_a   1.000
_cell.length_b   1.000
_cell.length_c   1.000
_cell.angle_alpha   90.00
_cell.angle_beta   90.00
_cell.angle_gamma   90.00
#
_symmetry.space_group_name_H-M   'P 1'
#
loop_
_entity.id
_entity.type
_entity.pdbx_description
1 polymer ?
#
loop_
_entity_poly.entity_id
_entity_poly.type
_entity_poly.pdbx_seq_one_letter_code
_entity_poly.pdbx_strand_id
1 'polypeptide(L)'
;MTIPSTKCALQTLASLLASLALVACGSNVATSAPTSPTSTISSISATCTPSSVAPAGTSQCNAVVQGTGNPSSAVNWTASAGTITSSGAFTAPAATGSVTITATSVQDQTKVAKTTVTVQSQPPSGNHVVMVMEENQSYSTVVGNTTDWPSLNSLISNGALATNYYANVHPSIGNYFMLTTGQVLTTNDSSTEVWNVDNLARRLLAAGISFKIYAEGIPNAGYLGGDTGLYVIRHNPFAMLSDIADNQQVANQHIVPFTQFATDLANGNLPRFSFVIPDVDDDAHNGTPLQADAWLQKQVVSPLSNDPAFQPNGNGVLIVDFDEAADTDTTNGGGHVSPVFWGPLAKTGYQQTSSTLYQHQSMLNTVMQLLNLPNPPGAAASAPTMSEFFK
;
A
#
# COMPACT_ATOMS: atom_id res chain seq x y z
N MET A 1 -18.57 -52.45 18.17
CA MET A 1 -18.74 -52.54 19.64
C MET A 1 -19.38 -51.25 20.08
N THR A 2 -20.58 -51.33 20.37
CA THR A 2 -21.70 -50.62 20.95
C THR A 2 -21.43 -49.31 21.70
N ILE A 3 -22.25 -48.36 21.37
CA ILE A 3 -22.62 -47.12 22.08
C ILE A 3 -23.32 -47.49 23.42
N PRO A 4 -23.34 -46.60 24.43
CA PRO A 4 -24.66 -46.06 24.71
C PRO A 4 -24.72 -44.54 25.03
N SER A 5 -25.85 -44.00 24.61
CA SER A 5 -26.48 -42.73 24.94
C SER A 5 -26.99 -42.68 26.39
N THR A 6 -27.00 -41.48 27.00
CA THR A 6 -27.86 -41.22 28.16
C THR A 6 -28.58 -39.89 28.02
N LYS A 7 -29.91 -39.99 27.96
CA LYS A 7 -30.90 -38.92 28.13
C LYS A 7 -31.14 -38.69 29.63
N CYS A 8 -31.39 -37.44 30.02
CA CYS A 8 -32.11 -37.11 31.29
C CYS A 8 -32.83 -35.78 31.03
N ALA A 9 -34.05 -35.71 30.93
CA ALA A 9 -35.27 -35.81 31.74
C ALA A 9 -35.60 -34.50 32.48
N LEU A 10 -36.69 -33.91 31.97
CA LEU A 10 -37.48 -32.80 32.49
C LEU A 10 -38.04 -33.17 33.90
N GLN A 11 -38.03 -32.23 34.82
CA GLN A 11 -38.94 -32.27 35.98
C GLN A 11 -39.63 -30.92 36.17
N THR A 12 -40.92 -30.97 35.94
CA THR A 12 -41.95 -30.04 36.36
C THR A 12 -42.26 -30.25 37.83
N LEU A 13 -42.39 -29.15 38.58
CA LEU A 13 -43.06 -29.20 39.88
C LEU A 13 -44.09 -28.08 39.97
N ALA A 14 -45.35 -28.52 40.07
CA ALA A 14 -46.52 -27.73 40.42
C ALA A 14 -46.83 -27.95 41.92
N SER A 15 -47.19 -26.91 42.63
CA SER A 15 -48.00 -26.96 43.87
C SER A 15 -48.35 -25.51 44.25
N LEU A 16 -49.51 -25.17 44.33
CA LEU A 16 -50.73 -25.42 45.11
C LEU A 16 -51.09 -24.16 45.89
N LEU A 17 -52.31 -23.68 45.64
CA LEU A 17 -53.02 -22.57 46.26
C LEU A 17 -53.23 -22.72 47.78
N ALA A 18 -53.17 -21.60 48.48
CA ALA A 18 -53.98 -21.42 49.70
C ALA A 18 -54.48 -19.97 49.75
N SER A 19 -55.79 -19.84 49.62
CA SER A 19 -56.55 -18.61 49.78
C SER A 19 -56.69 -18.28 51.24
N LEU A 20 -56.40 -17.05 51.66
CA LEU A 20 -56.92 -16.47 52.92
C LEU A 20 -57.44 -15.08 52.62
N ALA A 21 -58.78 -14.92 52.66
CA ALA A 21 -59.49 -13.66 52.58
C ALA A 21 -59.44 -12.99 53.95
N LEU A 22 -58.88 -11.78 54.02
CA LEU A 22 -59.14 -10.82 55.09
C LEU A 22 -59.79 -9.56 54.49
N VAL A 23 -61.05 -9.38 54.85
CA VAL A 23 -61.75 -8.12 54.61
C VAL A 23 -61.26 -7.14 55.64
N ALA A 24 -60.62 -6.03 55.19
CA ALA A 24 -60.41 -4.85 56.02
C ALA A 24 -60.89 -3.63 55.20
N CYS A 25 -61.93 -3.01 55.73
CA CYS A 25 -62.42 -1.72 55.28
C CYS A 25 -61.43 -0.63 55.65
N GLY A 26 -60.95 0.15 54.69
CA GLY A 26 -59.98 1.21 54.95
C GLY A 26 -59.80 2.13 53.74
N SER A 27 -60.43 3.28 53.82
CA SER A 27 -60.15 4.59 53.20
C SER A 27 -59.37 4.59 51.86
N ASN A 28 -60.02 4.97 50.79
CA ASN A 28 -59.40 5.36 49.51
C ASN A 28 -58.47 6.57 49.72
N VAL A 29 -57.19 6.32 49.89
CA VAL A 29 -56.13 7.29 49.60
C VAL A 29 -55.75 7.05 48.16
N ALA A 30 -56.16 7.90 47.27
CA ALA A 30 -55.64 7.91 45.90
C ALA A 30 -54.13 8.21 45.97
N THR A 31 -53.32 7.19 45.97
CA THR A 31 -51.89 7.35 45.69
C THR A 31 -51.76 7.71 44.21
N SER A 32 -51.50 8.97 43.94
CA SER A 32 -51.06 9.43 42.62
C SER A 32 -49.80 8.61 42.28
N ALA A 33 -49.86 7.83 41.20
CA ALA A 33 -48.67 7.17 40.67
C ALA A 33 -47.59 8.24 40.45
N PRO A 34 -46.33 7.98 40.81
CA PRO A 34 -45.26 8.92 40.52
C PRO A 34 -45.21 9.13 39.00
N THR A 35 -45.45 10.35 38.57
CA THR A 35 -45.26 10.73 37.18
C THR A 35 -43.80 10.57 36.90
N SER A 36 -43.43 9.61 36.05
CA SER A 36 -42.04 9.45 35.55
C SER A 36 -41.62 10.83 35.00
N PRO A 37 -40.46 11.34 35.39
CA PRO A 37 -40.00 12.64 34.89
C PRO A 37 -39.96 12.59 33.36
N THR A 38 -40.60 13.56 32.74
CA THR A 38 -40.60 13.68 31.27
C THR A 38 -39.20 13.86 30.79
N SER A 39 -38.69 12.87 29.99
CA SER A 39 -37.38 12.92 29.44
C SER A 39 -37.31 14.01 28.36
N THR A 40 -36.38 14.93 28.47
CA THR A 40 -36.18 16.03 27.48
C THR A 40 -34.73 16.09 27.03
N ILE A 41 -34.52 16.45 25.77
CA ILE A 41 -33.17 16.65 25.20
C ILE A 41 -32.87 18.15 25.19
N SER A 42 -31.76 18.54 25.80
CA SER A 42 -31.27 19.92 25.80
C SER A 42 -30.33 20.20 24.61
N SER A 43 -29.39 19.31 24.35
CA SER A 43 -28.41 19.49 23.27
C SER A 43 -27.89 18.15 22.71
N ILE A 44 -27.34 18.23 21.49
CA ILE A 44 -26.56 17.15 20.86
C ILE A 44 -25.23 17.75 20.38
N SER A 45 -24.15 17.00 20.52
CA SER A 45 -22.88 17.26 19.85
C SER A 45 -22.46 16.03 19.02
N ALA A 46 -21.73 16.27 17.95
CA ALA A 46 -21.19 15.20 17.10
C ALA A 46 -19.72 15.46 16.78
N THR A 47 -18.91 14.40 16.79
CA THR A 47 -17.49 14.43 16.43
C THR A 47 -17.16 13.21 15.60
N CYS A 48 -16.24 13.35 14.63
CA CYS A 48 -15.71 12.24 13.85
C CYS A 48 -14.19 12.17 14.02
N THR A 49 -13.67 10.97 14.21
CA THR A 49 -12.23 10.73 14.39
C THR A 49 -11.77 9.61 13.46
N PRO A 50 -10.78 9.89 12.60
CA PRO A 50 -10.16 11.18 12.33
C PRO A 50 -11.11 12.18 11.64
N SER A 51 -10.88 13.49 11.79
CA SER A 51 -11.65 14.54 11.12
C SER A 51 -11.23 14.81 9.67
N SER A 52 -10.15 14.15 9.22
CA SER A 52 -9.67 14.17 7.85
C SER A 52 -9.29 12.74 7.43
N VAL A 53 -9.71 12.35 6.23
CA VAL A 53 -9.48 11.00 5.67
C VAL A 53 -9.12 11.10 4.19
N ALA A 54 -8.46 10.07 3.67
CA ALA A 54 -8.26 9.90 2.22
C ALA A 54 -9.58 9.53 1.53
N PRO A 55 -9.69 9.66 0.20
CA PRO A 55 -10.75 9.05 -0.59
C PRO A 55 -10.95 7.57 -0.22
N ALA A 56 -12.20 7.14 -0.08
CA ALA A 56 -12.60 5.82 0.44
C ALA A 56 -12.11 5.47 1.86
N GLY A 57 -11.41 6.38 2.54
CA GLY A 57 -10.98 6.22 3.94
C GLY A 57 -12.16 6.26 4.91
N THR A 58 -11.94 5.80 6.14
CA THR A 58 -12.99 5.67 7.15
C THR A 58 -12.76 6.58 8.35
N SER A 59 -13.87 7.02 8.97
CA SER A 59 -13.88 7.78 10.22
C SER A 59 -14.99 7.27 11.13
N GLN A 60 -14.72 7.17 12.43
CA GLN A 60 -15.75 6.83 13.41
C GLN A 60 -16.38 8.12 13.96
N CYS A 61 -17.68 8.26 13.77
CA CYS A 61 -18.46 9.37 14.28
C CYS A 61 -19.20 8.98 15.55
N ASN A 62 -19.18 9.86 16.54
CA ASN A 62 -19.85 9.69 17.82
C ASN A 62 -20.74 10.91 18.11
N ALA A 63 -21.91 10.66 18.71
CA ALA A 63 -22.80 11.70 19.18
C ALA A 63 -22.98 11.63 20.69
N VAL A 64 -23.02 12.78 21.34
CA VAL A 64 -23.36 12.92 22.76
C VAL A 64 -24.67 13.68 22.88
N VAL A 65 -25.67 13.04 23.51
CA VAL A 65 -27.00 13.60 23.76
C VAL A 65 -27.06 13.98 25.22
N GLN A 66 -27.47 15.24 25.49
CA GLN A 66 -27.62 15.76 26.85
C GLN A 66 -29.08 16.16 27.10
N GLY A 67 -29.57 15.99 28.33
CA GLY A 67 -30.95 16.33 28.71
C GLY A 67 -31.25 15.94 30.13
N THR A 68 -32.55 15.96 30.49
CA THR A 68 -33.07 15.61 31.81
C THR A 68 -34.00 14.41 31.72
N GLY A 69 -34.23 13.68 32.81
CA GLY A 69 -35.16 12.57 32.85
C GLY A 69 -34.70 11.33 32.06
N ASN A 70 -33.39 11.09 31.95
CA ASN A 70 -32.79 10.00 31.22
C ASN A 70 -33.10 10.00 29.70
N PRO A 71 -32.60 10.97 28.93
CA PRO A 71 -32.84 11.09 27.50
C PRO A 71 -32.23 9.92 26.71
N SER A 72 -32.87 9.53 25.61
CA SER A 72 -32.33 8.54 24.70
C SER A 72 -31.06 9.05 24.02
N SER A 73 -29.99 8.26 24.03
CA SER A 73 -28.75 8.55 23.31
C SER A 73 -28.81 8.19 21.82
N ALA A 74 -29.91 7.58 21.35
CA ALA A 74 -30.04 7.13 19.98
C ALA A 74 -30.12 8.29 18.99
N VAL A 75 -29.34 8.23 17.92
CA VAL A 75 -29.32 9.19 16.83
C VAL A 75 -29.41 8.50 15.48
N ASN A 76 -29.98 9.21 14.51
CA ASN A 76 -29.92 8.86 13.09
C ASN A 76 -28.77 9.64 12.44
N TRP A 77 -27.92 8.93 11.73
CA TRP A 77 -26.78 9.49 11.02
C TRP A 77 -27.08 9.71 9.53
N THR A 78 -26.63 10.85 8.99
CA THR A 78 -26.60 11.10 7.55
C THR A 78 -25.31 11.79 7.16
N ALA A 79 -24.86 11.56 5.92
CA ALA A 79 -23.68 12.20 5.34
C ALA A 79 -24.06 12.88 4.02
N SER A 80 -23.48 14.05 3.72
CA SER A 80 -23.73 14.77 2.46
C SER A 80 -23.11 14.08 1.24
N ALA A 81 -22.10 13.21 1.44
CA ALA A 81 -21.48 12.37 0.44
C ALA A 81 -20.84 11.15 1.13
N GLY A 82 -20.54 10.09 0.39
CA GLY A 82 -20.06 8.83 0.96
C GLY A 82 -21.19 8.06 1.65
N THR A 83 -20.83 7.19 2.60
CA THR A 83 -21.81 6.38 3.35
C THR A 83 -21.53 6.45 4.85
N ILE A 84 -22.58 6.36 5.67
CA ILE A 84 -22.46 6.28 7.14
C ILE A 84 -23.44 5.23 7.66
N THR A 85 -22.95 4.38 8.56
CA THR A 85 -23.79 3.34 9.19
C THR A 85 -24.58 3.91 10.38
N SER A 86 -25.55 3.15 10.87
CA SER A 86 -26.29 3.48 12.10
C SER A 86 -25.39 3.52 13.34
N SER A 87 -24.23 2.86 13.32
CA SER A 87 -23.23 2.92 14.38
C SER A 87 -22.27 4.11 14.27
N GLY A 88 -22.41 4.98 13.24
CA GLY A 88 -21.55 6.14 13.01
C GLY A 88 -20.25 5.83 12.27
N ALA A 89 -20.08 4.63 11.70
CA ALA A 89 -18.93 4.33 10.85
C ALA A 89 -19.15 5.00 9.47
N PHE A 90 -18.35 6.02 9.19
CA PHE A 90 -18.38 6.78 7.94
C PHE A 90 -17.31 6.24 6.98
N THR A 91 -17.68 6.12 5.70
CA THR A 91 -16.77 5.85 4.58
C THR A 91 -16.84 7.00 3.59
N ALA A 92 -15.70 7.61 3.32
CA ALA A 92 -15.58 8.78 2.47
C ALA A 92 -15.89 8.47 0.99
N PRO A 93 -16.40 9.44 0.20
CA PRO A 93 -16.51 9.32 -1.25
C PRO A 93 -15.12 9.30 -1.91
N ALA A 94 -15.08 8.92 -3.19
CA ALA A 94 -13.85 8.99 -4.00
C ALA A 94 -13.41 10.44 -4.29
N ALA A 95 -14.34 11.40 -4.30
CA ALA A 95 -14.04 12.81 -4.55
C ALA A 95 -13.51 13.49 -3.30
N THR A 96 -12.46 14.31 -3.44
CA THR A 96 -11.98 15.19 -2.37
C THR A 96 -12.97 16.33 -2.10
N GLY A 97 -12.96 16.83 -0.86
CA GLY A 97 -13.85 17.92 -0.44
C GLY A 97 -14.33 17.77 0.98
N SER A 98 -15.20 18.67 1.40
CA SER A 98 -15.77 18.70 2.74
C SER A 98 -17.09 17.94 2.78
N VAL A 99 -17.18 16.93 3.64
CA VAL A 99 -18.40 16.15 3.86
C VAL A 99 -19.03 16.54 5.21
N THR A 100 -20.27 16.96 5.17
CA THR A 100 -21.04 17.25 6.39
C THR A 100 -21.70 15.97 6.91
N ILE A 101 -21.38 15.60 8.15
CA ILE A 101 -22.02 14.51 8.88
C ILE A 101 -23.04 15.11 9.83
N THR A 102 -24.25 14.57 9.84
CA THR A 102 -25.37 15.06 10.66
C THR A 102 -25.87 13.94 11.57
N ALA A 103 -25.95 14.21 12.86
CA ALA A 103 -26.59 13.38 13.87
C ALA A 103 -27.93 14.02 14.26
N THR A 104 -29.04 13.32 14.10
CA THR A 104 -30.38 13.76 14.49
C THR A 104 -30.90 12.85 15.61
N SER A 105 -31.36 13.43 16.71
CA SER A 105 -31.94 12.63 17.79
C SER A 105 -33.18 11.86 17.33
N VAL A 106 -33.23 10.58 17.74
CA VAL A 106 -34.45 9.77 17.52
C VAL A 106 -35.59 10.22 18.38
N GLN A 107 -35.33 10.69 19.62
CA GLN A 107 -36.33 11.12 20.58
C GLN A 107 -36.90 12.51 20.26
N ASP A 108 -36.06 13.44 19.79
CA ASP A 108 -36.45 14.81 19.42
C ASP A 108 -35.75 15.22 18.12
N GLN A 109 -36.45 15.09 17.01
CA GLN A 109 -35.90 15.36 15.68
C GLN A 109 -35.56 16.84 15.43
N THR A 110 -35.96 17.74 16.31
CA THR A 110 -35.54 19.16 16.25
C THR A 110 -34.09 19.34 16.75
N LYS A 111 -33.54 18.36 17.47
CA LYS A 111 -32.19 18.37 17.99
C LYS A 111 -31.26 17.70 17.01
N VAL A 112 -30.39 18.52 16.44
CA VAL A 112 -29.46 18.11 15.36
C VAL A 112 -28.05 18.62 15.70
N ALA A 113 -27.05 17.79 15.47
CA ALA A 113 -25.65 18.20 15.50
C ALA A 113 -25.01 17.94 14.13
N LYS A 114 -24.13 18.84 13.72
CA LYS A 114 -23.35 18.69 12.48
C LYS A 114 -21.87 18.74 12.79
N THR A 115 -21.11 17.90 12.10
CA THR A 115 -19.64 17.94 12.09
C THR A 115 -19.16 17.76 10.66
N THR A 116 -17.91 18.06 10.40
CA THR A 116 -17.31 17.97 9.07
C THR A 116 -16.18 16.96 9.07
N VAL A 117 -16.15 16.12 8.06
CA VAL A 117 -14.98 15.29 7.72
C VAL A 117 -14.42 15.81 6.39
N THR A 118 -13.15 16.20 6.40
CA THR A 118 -12.46 16.63 5.19
C THR A 118 -11.92 15.41 4.45
N VAL A 119 -12.38 15.19 3.23
CA VAL A 119 -11.81 14.23 2.31
C VAL A 119 -10.73 14.94 1.51
N GLN A 120 -9.49 14.64 1.78
CA GLN A 120 -8.34 15.21 1.08
C GLN A 120 -7.39 14.11 0.69
N SER A 121 -6.74 14.24 -0.46
CA SER A 121 -5.57 13.44 -0.74
C SER A 121 -4.58 13.74 0.39
N GLN A 122 -4.43 12.77 1.29
CA GLN A 122 -3.43 12.90 2.34
C GLN A 122 -2.07 12.87 1.65
N PRO A 123 -1.17 13.83 1.92
CA PRO A 123 0.22 13.64 1.52
C PRO A 123 0.64 12.30 2.13
N PRO A 124 1.20 11.39 1.35
CA PRO A 124 1.54 10.08 1.85
C PRO A 124 2.46 10.22 3.07
N SER A 125 2.10 9.62 4.18
CA SER A 125 2.98 9.57 5.35
C SER A 125 4.14 8.63 5.04
N GLY A 126 5.30 9.19 4.78
CA GLY A 126 6.53 8.49 4.39
C GLY A 126 6.78 8.52 2.86
N ASN A 127 8.00 8.16 2.49
CA ASN A 127 8.45 8.22 1.10
C ASN A 127 7.73 7.22 0.21
N HIS A 128 7.54 7.59 -1.07
CA HIS A 128 7.10 6.71 -2.14
C HIS A 128 8.30 6.39 -3.04
N VAL A 129 8.61 5.12 -3.14
CA VAL A 129 9.67 4.61 -4.01
C VAL A 129 9.02 3.79 -5.12
N VAL A 130 9.16 4.24 -6.35
CA VAL A 130 8.76 3.51 -7.55
C VAL A 130 10.05 3.06 -8.23
N MET A 131 10.22 1.76 -8.40
CA MET A 131 11.39 1.18 -9.03
C MET A 131 10.98 0.44 -10.30
N VAL A 132 11.57 0.80 -11.42
CA VAL A 132 11.40 0.17 -12.73
C VAL A 132 12.69 -0.53 -13.08
N MET A 133 12.58 -1.77 -13.53
CA MET A 133 13.73 -2.53 -14.00
C MET A 133 13.71 -2.61 -15.52
N GLU A 134 14.78 -2.15 -16.10
CA GLU A 134 15.13 -2.30 -17.51
C GLU A 134 16.21 -3.39 -17.65
N GLU A 135 16.46 -3.86 -18.88
CA GLU A 135 17.22 -5.08 -19.12
C GLU A 135 18.42 -4.85 -20.04
N ASN A 136 19.56 -5.50 -19.68
CA ASN A 136 20.69 -5.80 -20.57
C ASN A 136 21.35 -4.60 -21.27
N GLN A 137 21.33 -3.41 -20.66
CA GLN A 137 21.89 -2.21 -21.28
C GLN A 137 23.09 -1.66 -20.51
N SER A 138 24.22 -1.59 -21.19
CA SER A 138 25.45 -1.01 -20.62
C SER A 138 25.32 0.50 -20.44
N TYR A 139 25.98 1.06 -19.44
CA TYR A 139 26.08 2.49 -19.19
C TYR A 139 26.41 3.30 -20.46
N SER A 140 27.37 2.83 -21.25
CA SER A 140 27.83 3.52 -22.47
C SER A 140 26.81 3.53 -23.61
N THR A 141 25.80 2.64 -23.60
CA THR A 141 24.75 2.59 -24.61
C THR A 141 23.54 3.44 -24.20
N VAL A 142 23.44 3.78 -22.92
CA VAL A 142 22.32 4.52 -22.35
C VAL A 142 22.65 5.99 -22.13
N VAL A 143 23.75 6.27 -21.41
CA VAL A 143 24.04 7.63 -20.95
C VAL A 143 24.57 8.49 -22.11
N GLY A 144 23.88 9.59 -22.39
CA GLY A 144 24.17 10.50 -23.52
C GLY A 144 23.57 10.05 -24.86
N ASN A 145 22.98 8.86 -24.93
CA ASN A 145 22.30 8.38 -26.15
C ASN A 145 20.84 8.91 -26.18
N THR A 146 20.67 10.12 -26.65
CA THR A 146 19.35 10.76 -26.78
C THR A 146 18.55 10.29 -28.00
N THR A 147 19.11 9.41 -28.82
CA THR A 147 18.42 8.81 -29.97
C THR A 147 17.57 7.63 -29.52
N ASP A 148 18.15 6.73 -28.74
CA ASP A 148 17.49 5.51 -28.30
C ASP A 148 16.85 5.64 -26.90
N TRP A 149 17.40 6.53 -26.05
CA TRP A 149 16.96 6.81 -24.69
C TRP A 149 16.66 8.29 -24.45
N PRO A 150 15.79 8.96 -25.24
CA PRO A 150 15.52 10.40 -25.10
C PRO A 150 14.90 10.76 -23.74
N SER A 151 13.92 9.97 -23.28
CA SER A 151 13.21 10.25 -22.02
C SER A 151 14.09 9.93 -20.81
N LEU A 152 14.81 8.82 -20.82
CA LEU A 152 15.72 8.46 -19.72
C LEU A 152 16.86 9.47 -19.59
N ASN A 153 17.42 9.99 -20.70
CA ASN A 153 18.42 11.05 -20.65
C ASN A 153 17.83 12.39 -20.19
N SER A 154 16.54 12.64 -20.43
CA SER A 154 15.83 13.76 -19.79
C SER A 154 15.71 13.57 -18.27
N LEU A 155 15.41 12.34 -17.79
CA LEU A 155 15.40 12.03 -16.35
C LEU A 155 16.80 12.20 -15.74
N ILE A 156 17.86 11.76 -16.41
CA ILE A 156 19.27 11.99 -15.99
C ILE A 156 19.55 13.50 -15.81
N SER A 157 19.11 14.31 -16.75
CA SER A 157 19.35 15.77 -16.71
C SER A 157 18.56 16.47 -15.60
N ASN A 158 17.39 15.95 -15.24
CA ASN A 158 16.47 16.53 -14.25
C ASN A 158 16.46 15.79 -12.91
N GLY A 159 17.28 14.77 -12.76
CA GLY A 159 17.40 13.93 -11.59
C GLY A 159 18.84 13.67 -11.19
N ALA A 160 19.16 12.49 -10.73
CA ALA A 160 20.50 12.09 -10.34
C ALA A 160 20.92 10.79 -11.02
N LEU A 161 22.20 10.66 -11.38
CA LEU A 161 22.79 9.52 -12.07
C LEU A 161 23.92 8.91 -11.26
N ALA A 162 23.89 7.61 -11.02
CA ALA A 162 25.03 6.87 -10.51
C ALA A 162 25.98 6.53 -11.67
N THR A 163 27.22 7.01 -11.59
CA THR A 163 28.22 6.86 -12.63
C THR A 163 29.25 5.76 -12.32
N ASN A 164 29.20 5.17 -11.13
CA ASN A 164 30.07 4.09 -10.69
C ASN A 164 29.23 2.96 -10.05
N TYR A 165 28.28 2.45 -10.83
CA TYR A 165 27.35 1.40 -10.41
C TYR A 165 27.43 0.20 -11.35
N TYR A 166 27.47 -0.99 -10.78
CA TYR A 166 27.65 -2.23 -11.52
C TYR A 166 26.66 -3.28 -11.07
N ALA A 167 26.17 -4.07 -12.01
CA ALA A 167 25.43 -5.29 -11.70
C ALA A 167 26.34 -6.35 -11.08
N ASN A 168 25.75 -7.34 -10.44
CA ASN A 168 26.51 -8.32 -9.65
C ASN A 168 26.97 -9.55 -10.45
N VAL A 169 26.13 -10.00 -11.37
CA VAL A 169 26.33 -11.26 -12.10
C VAL A 169 25.68 -11.21 -13.48
N HIS A 170 25.93 -12.22 -14.29
CA HIS A 170 25.10 -12.70 -15.39
C HIS A 170 24.65 -14.15 -15.06
N PRO A 171 23.43 -14.56 -15.47
CA PRO A 171 22.37 -13.79 -16.10
C PRO A 171 21.43 -13.10 -15.09
N SER A 172 20.39 -12.45 -15.63
CA SER A 172 19.42 -11.54 -14.97
C SER A 172 18.93 -11.97 -13.60
N ILE A 173 18.45 -13.22 -13.43
CA ILE A 173 17.78 -13.69 -12.19
C ILE A 173 18.60 -13.45 -10.92
N GLY A 174 19.93 -13.55 -11.01
CA GLY A 174 20.82 -13.33 -9.87
C GLY A 174 20.80 -11.90 -9.37
N ASN A 175 20.65 -10.94 -10.28
CA ASN A 175 20.57 -9.51 -9.98
C ASN A 175 19.22 -9.13 -9.36
N TYR A 176 18.11 -9.69 -9.87
CA TYR A 176 16.80 -9.53 -9.28
C TYR A 176 16.73 -10.05 -7.83
N PHE A 177 17.38 -11.19 -7.55
CA PHE A 177 17.51 -11.68 -6.18
C PHE A 177 18.42 -10.78 -5.33
N MET A 178 19.50 -10.27 -5.87
CA MET A 178 20.38 -9.34 -5.14
C MET A 178 19.62 -8.08 -4.72
N LEU A 179 18.77 -7.52 -5.60
CA LEU A 179 17.90 -6.36 -5.32
C LEU A 179 16.85 -6.62 -4.25
N THR A 180 16.50 -7.87 -3.97
CA THR A 180 15.40 -8.20 -3.06
C THR A 180 15.83 -8.93 -1.80
N THR A 181 16.94 -9.66 -1.86
CA THR A 181 17.44 -10.49 -0.74
C THR A 181 18.86 -10.13 -0.30
N GLY A 182 19.59 -9.34 -1.10
CA GLY A 182 21.01 -9.09 -0.90
C GLY A 182 21.88 -10.34 -1.17
N GLN A 183 21.39 -11.30 -1.95
CA GLN A 183 22.09 -12.55 -2.28
C GLN A 183 21.84 -12.96 -3.73
N VAL A 184 22.81 -13.53 -4.38
CA VAL A 184 22.64 -14.28 -5.64
C VAL A 184 22.18 -15.69 -5.26
N LEU A 185 20.87 -15.95 -5.31
CA LEU A 185 20.32 -17.26 -4.92
C LEU A 185 20.52 -18.32 -6.00
N THR A 186 20.47 -17.90 -7.25
CA THR A 186 20.73 -18.72 -8.42
C THR A 186 21.19 -17.86 -9.59
N THR A 187 21.85 -18.48 -10.56
CA THR A 187 22.14 -17.92 -11.88
C THR A 187 21.48 -18.76 -12.99
N ASN A 188 20.48 -19.55 -12.65
CA ASN A 188 19.70 -20.32 -13.61
C ASN A 188 18.39 -19.59 -13.92
N ASP A 189 18.34 -18.88 -15.04
CA ASP A 189 17.15 -18.14 -15.50
C ASP A 189 15.89 -18.99 -15.72
N SER A 190 16.05 -20.29 -15.83
CA SER A 190 14.92 -21.22 -15.91
C SER A 190 14.44 -21.69 -14.53
N SER A 191 15.01 -21.17 -13.44
CA SER A 191 14.59 -21.56 -12.09
C SER A 191 13.19 -21.02 -11.76
N THR A 192 12.39 -21.89 -11.17
CA THR A 192 11.09 -21.54 -10.58
C THR A 192 11.06 -21.92 -9.09
N GLU A 193 12.24 -22.10 -8.49
CA GLU A 193 12.37 -22.48 -7.08
C GLU A 193 11.87 -21.36 -6.17
N VAL A 194 11.19 -21.73 -5.08
CA VAL A 194 10.75 -20.81 -4.05
C VAL A 194 11.72 -20.83 -2.89
N TRP A 195 12.25 -19.66 -2.54
CA TRP A 195 13.25 -19.50 -1.48
C TRP A 195 12.67 -18.90 -0.19
N ASN A 196 12.99 -19.54 0.93
CA ASN A 196 12.69 -19.02 2.25
C ASN A 196 13.97 -18.40 2.85
N VAL A 197 14.28 -17.19 2.41
CA VAL A 197 15.40 -16.38 2.90
C VAL A 197 14.90 -15.02 3.38
N ASP A 198 15.71 -14.30 4.14
CA ASP A 198 15.38 -12.91 4.50
C ASP A 198 15.35 -12.02 3.24
N ASN A 199 14.35 -11.15 3.14
CA ASN A 199 14.09 -10.42 1.91
C ASN A 199 13.29 -9.14 2.14
N LEU A 200 13.23 -8.28 1.11
CA LEU A 200 12.51 -7.02 1.15
C LEU A 200 11.00 -7.19 1.41
N ALA A 201 10.34 -8.19 0.77
CA ALA A 201 8.91 -8.42 0.98
C ALA A 201 8.59 -8.75 2.44
N ARG A 202 9.42 -9.60 3.07
CA ARG A 202 9.32 -9.92 4.51
C ARG A 202 9.39 -8.67 5.37
N ARG A 203 10.31 -7.75 5.05
CA ARG A 203 10.50 -6.51 5.80
C ARG A 203 9.32 -5.54 5.60
N LEU A 204 8.81 -5.43 4.38
CA LEU A 204 7.63 -4.62 4.06
C LEU A 204 6.39 -5.13 4.79
N LEU A 205 6.12 -6.44 4.72
CA LEU A 205 5.00 -7.09 5.41
C LEU A 205 5.09 -6.91 6.93
N ALA A 206 6.25 -7.16 7.52
CA ALA A 206 6.46 -7.03 8.96
C ALA A 206 6.28 -5.59 9.47
N ALA A 207 6.63 -4.59 8.65
CA ALA A 207 6.49 -3.18 8.96
C ALA A 207 5.12 -2.60 8.61
N GLY A 208 4.22 -3.36 7.96
CA GLY A 208 2.93 -2.88 7.47
C GLY A 208 3.06 -1.78 6.42
N ILE A 209 4.15 -1.76 5.65
CA ILE A 209 4.37 -0.81 4.57
C ILE A 209 3.62 -1.29 3.34
N SER A 210 2.80 -0.41 2.76
CA SER A 210 2.08 -0.72 1.52
C SER A 210 3.05 -0.92 0.36
N PHE A 211 2.89 -2.01 -0.38
CA PHE A 211 3.69 -2.27 -1.57
C PHE A 211 2.92 -3.07 -2.62
N LYS A 212 3.31 -2.91 -3.87
CA LYS A 212 2.84 -3.71 -5.01
C LYS A 212 3.96 -3.98 -5.99
N ILE A 213 3.89 -5.13 -6.59
CA ILE A 213 4.67 -5.58 -7.73
C ILE A 213 3.72 -5.52 -8.93
N TYR A 214 3.96 -4.54 -9.79
CA TYR A 214 3.19 -4.30 -11.00
C TYR A 214 3.88 -4.99 -12.15
N ALA A 215 3.38 -6.16 -12.53
CA ALA A 215 3.99 -6.95 -13.60
C ALA A 215 3.15 -6.88 -14.88
N GLU A 216 3.78 -6.50 -15.99
CA GLU A 216 3.15 -6.49 -17.28
C GLU A 216 3.00 -7.91 -17.83
N GLY A 217 1.94 -8.17 -18.56
CA GLY A 217 1.71 -9.47 -19.20
C GLY A 217 1.20 -10.59 -18.27
N ILE A 218 1.12 -10.42 -16.95
CA ILE A 218 0.52 -11.45 -16.09
C ILE A 218 -1.00 -11.53 -16.30
N PRO A 219 -1.59 -12.75 -16.26
CA PRO A 219 -3.02 -12.93 -16.59
C PRO A 219 -3.98 -12.43 -15.50
N ASN A 220 -3.54 -12.40 -14.25
CA ASN A 220 -4.38 -12.00 -13.11
C ASN A 220 -3.51 -11.64 -11.89
N ALA A 221 -4.12 -10.95 -10.93
CA ALA A 221 -3.48 -10.70 -9.64
C ALA A 221 -3.11 -12.02 -8.94
N GLY A 222 -1.96 -12.01 -8.25
CA GLY A 222 -1.44 -13.19 -7.56
C GLY A 222 -0.88 -14.27 -8.47
N TYR A 223 -0.53 -13.96 -9.71
CA TYR A 223 0.07 -14.92 -10.63
C TYR A 223 1.46 -15.35 -10.12
N LEU A 224 1.59 -16.64 -9.86
CA LEU A 224 2.81 -17.31 -9.38
C LEU A 224 3.32 -18.37 -10.38
N GLY A 225 2.72 -18.40 -11.58
CA GLY A 225 3.13 -19.31 -12.64
C GLY A 225 4.44 -18.86 -13.30
N GLY A 226 4.97 -19.74 -14.15
CA GLY A 226 6.14 -19.46 -14.98
C GLY A 226 5.88 -18.42 -16.07
N ASP A 227 6.73 -18.41 -17.07
CA ASP A 227 6.64 -17.50 -18.22
C ASP A 227 5.29 -17.62 -18.92
N THR A 228 4.74 -16.48 -19.33
CA THR A 228 3.47 -16.42 -20.07
C THR A 228 3.42 -15.19 -21.00
N GLY A 229 3.21 -15.40 -22.29
CA GLY A 229 3.27 -14.32 -23.28
C GLY A 229 4.66 -13.66 -23.26
N LEU A 230 4.70 -12.38 -22.99
CA LEU A 230 5.94 -11.60 -22.87
C LEU A 230 6.39 -11.43 -21.39
N TYR A 231 5.61 -11.89 -20.41
CA TYR A 231 6.04 -11.93 -19.01
C TYR A 231 6.97 -13.11 -18.77
N VAL A 232 8.06 -12.86 -18.06
CA VAL A 232 9.00 -13.90 -17.62
C VAL A 232 9.17 -13.85 -16.10
N ILE A 233 9.07 -15.03 -15.46
CA ILE A 233 9.10 -15.11 -13.99
C ILE A 233 10.46 -14.72 -13.40
N ARG A 234 11.55 -14.90 -14.13
CA ARG A 234 12.90 -14.53 -13.68
C ARG A 234 13.06 -13.04 -13.38
N HIS A 235 12.23 -12.18 -14.00
CA HIS A 235 12.17 -10.74 -13.69
C HIS A 235 11.31 -10.41 -12.47
N ASN A 236 10.59 -11.38 -11.90
CA ASN A 236 9.75 -11.20 -10.72
C ASN A 236 10.24 -12.03 -9.52
N PRO A 237 11.30 -11.58 -8.83
CA PRO A 237 11.84 -12.33 -7.70
C PRO A 237 10.82 -12.50 -6.57
N PHE A 238 9.87 -11.59 -6.42
CA PHE A 238 8.84 -11.67 -5.39
C PHE A 238 7.91 -12.87 -5.53
N ALA A 239 7.65 -13.31 -6.77
CA ALA A 239 6.88 -14.53 -7.04
C ALA A 239 7.61 -15.82 -6.61
N MET A 240 8.92 -15.73 -6.35
CA MET A 240 9.78 -16.84 -5.94
C MET A 240 10.26 -16.74 -4.49
N LEU A 241 9.71 -15.81 -3.70
CA LEU A 241 9.99 -15.67 -2.27
C LEU A 241 8.84 -16.22 -1.44
N SER A 242 9.11 -17.10 -0.47
CA SER A 242 8.12 -17.83 0.31
C SER A 242 7.12 -16.94 1.04
N ASP A 243 7.53 -15.73 1.44
CA ASP A 243 6.64 -14.77 2.10
C ASP A 243 5.44 -14.36 1.23
N ILE A 244 5.57 -14.49 -0.09
CA ILE A 244 4.51 -14.23 -1.07
C ILE A 244 4.04 -15.54 -1.72
N ALA A 245 4.98 -16.38 -2.18
CA ALA A 245 4.67 -17.58 -2.97
C ALA A 245 3.88 -18.63 -2.18
N ASP A 246 4.12 -18.78 -0.88
CA ASP A 246 3.43 -19.76 -0.04
C ASP A 246 2.05 -19.29 0.44
N ASN A 247 1.62 -18.06 0.08
CA ASN A 247 0.35 -17.50 0.50
C ASN A 247 -0.37 -16.78 -0.66
N GLN A 248 -1.29 -17.47 -1.31
CA GLN A 248 -2.03 -16.95 -2.45
C GLN A 248 -2.80 -15.66 -2.13
N GLN A 249 -3.27 -15.46 -0.90
CA GLN A 249 -3.95 -14.24 -0.52
C GLN A 249 -2.98 -13.05 -0.48
N VAL A 250 -1.77 -13.26 0.03
CA VAL A 250 -0.69 -12.26 0.00
C VAL A 250 -0.27 -11.98 -1.44
N ALA A 251 -0.08 -13.01 -2.25
CA ALA A 251 0.24 -12.85 -3.67
C ALA A 251 -0.82 -12.02 -4.41
N ASN A 252 -2.12 -12.29 -4.19
CA ASN A 252 -3.23 -11.55 -4.82
C ASN A 252 -3.24 -10.06 -4.43
N GLN A 253 -2.75 -9.72 -3.24
CA GLN A 253 -2.71 -8.34 -2.77
C GLN A 253 -1.52 -7.56 -3.32
N HIS A 254 -0.41 -8.25 -3.58
CA HIS A 254 0.86 -7.59 -3.84
C HIS A 254 1.40 -7.78 -5.27
N ILE A 255 1.14 -8.91 -5.94
CA ILE A 255 1.50 -9.10 -7.36
C ILE A 255 0.25 -8.81 -8.20
N VAL A 256 0.29 -7.74 -8.97
CA VAL A 256 -0.88 -7.27 -9.72
C VAL A 256 -0.51 -6.98 -11.17
N PRO A 257 -1.45 -7.12 -12.13
CA PRO A 257 -1.22 -6.68 -13.50
C PRO A 257 -0.81 -5.20 -13.55
N PHE A 258 0.12 -4.86 -14.42
CA PHE A 258 0.63 -3.48 -14.53
C PHE A 258 -0.48 -2.45 -14.81
N THR A 259 -1.57 -2.83 -15.46
CA THR A 259 -2.75 -1.95 -15.65
C THR A 259 -3.33 -1.41 -14.34
N GLN A 260 -3.06 -2.07 -13.20
CA GLN A 260 -3.47 -1.58 -11.88
C GLN A 260 -2.67 -0.32 -11.46
N PHE A 261 -1.47 -0.10 -11.99
CA PHE A 261 -0.62 1.06 -11.66
C PHE A 261 -1.34 2.38 -11.99
N ALA A 262 -1.87 2.50 -13.21
CA ALA A 262 -2.65 3.68 -13.61
C ALA A 262 -3.92 3.87 -12.76
N THR A 263 -4.56 2.76 -12.37
CA THR A 263 -5.75 2.79 -11.51
C THR A 263 -5.40 3.28 -10.10
N ASP A 264 -4.30 2.80 -9.53
CA ASP A 264 -3.84 3.20 -8.20
C ASP A 264 -3.44 4.69 -8.18
N LEU A 265 -2.74 5.16 -9.20
CA LEU A 265 -2.41 6.59 -9.35
C LEU A 265 -3.67 7.46 -9.46
N ALA A 266 -4.61 7.09 -10.33
CA ALA A 266 -5.86 7.83 -10.53
C ALA A 266 -6.70 7.94 -9.24
N ASN A 267 -6.60 6.95 -8.36
CA ASN A 267 -7.32 6.89 -7.09
C ASN A 267 -6.51 7.43 -5.90
N GLY A 268 -5.27 7.91 -6.10
CA GLY A 268 -4.39 8.37 -5.02
C GLY A 268 -3.96 7.23 -4.08
N ASN A 269 -3.84 6.03 -4.60
CA ASN A 269 -3.50 4.80 -3.86
C ASN A 269 -2.10 4.26 -4.21
N LEU A 270 -1.21 5.12 -4.71
CA LEU A 270 0.17 4.71 -4.97
C LEU A 270 0.79 4.13 -3.69
N PRO A 271 1.28 2.87 -3.69
CA PRO A 271 1.92 2.29 -2.53
C PRO A 271 3.21 3.02 -2.16
N ARG A 272 3.67 2.83 -0.93
CA ARG A 272 4.97 3.36 -0.50
C ARG A 272 6.14 2.71 -1.23
N PHE A 273 5.99 1.45 -1.64
CA PHE A 273 6.94 0.77 -2.52
C PHE A 273 6.20 0.16 -3.71
N SER A 274 6.64 0.50 -4.90
CA SER A 274 6.16 -0.03 -6.17
C SER A 274 7.35 -0.62 -6.93
N PHE A 275 7.29 -1.90 -7.25
CA PHE A 275 8.26 -2.57 -8.12
C PHE A 275 7.57 -2.83 -9.45
N VAL A 276 8.06 -2.22 -10.51
CA VAL A 276 7.46 -2.27 -11.84
C VAL A 276 8.33 -3.14 -12.74
N ILE A 277 7.69 -4.13 -13.32
CA ILE A 277 8.31 -5.12 -14.22
C ILE A 277 7.61 -4.95 -15.57
N PRO A 278 8.24 -4.28 -16.54
CA PRO A 278 7.77 -4.29 -17.91
C PRO A 278 7.84 -5.70 -18.49
N ASP A 279 7.17 -5.96 -19.60
CA ASP A 279 7.38 -7.20 -20.32
C ASP A 279 8.69 -7.15 -21.15
N VAL A 280 9.13 -8.30 -21.66
CA VAL A 280 10.46 -8.40 -22.31
C VAL A 280 10.62 -7.58 -23.60
N ASP A 281 9.55 -7.07 -24.17
CA ASP A 281 9.62 -6.14 -25.30
C ASP A 281 9.75 -4.69 -24.82
N ASP A 282 9.16 -4.37 -23.67
CA ASP A 282 9.08 -3.03 -23.12
C ASP A 282 10.18 -2.72 -22.07
N ASP A 283 11.02 -3.72 -21.69
CA ASP A 283 12.21 -3.57 -20.83
C ASP A 283 13.55 -3.51 -21.59
N ALA A 284 13.52 -3.49 -22.91
CA ALA A 284 14.68 -3.57 -23.82
C ALA A 284 15.39 -4.93 -23.89
N HIS A 285 14.85 -6.01 -23.30
CA HIS A 285 15.42 -7.35 -23.45
C HIS A 285 15.25 -7.90 -24.89
N ASN A 286 14.02 -7.95 -25.39
CA ASN A 286 13.69 -8.37 -26.75
C ASN A 286 13.36 -7.19 -27.65
N GLY A 287 12.77 -6.14 -27.08
CA GLY A 287 12.41 -4.91 -27.77
C GLY A 287 13.61 -4.01 -28.03
N THR A 288 13.36 -2.88 -28.69
CA THR A 288 14.40 -1.87 -28.89
C THR A 288 14.51 -0.94 -27.69
N PRO A 289 15.69 -0.37 -27.40
CA PRO A 289 15.84 0.66 -26.38
C PRO A 289 14.86 1.83 -26.53
N LEU A 290 14.58 2.26 -27.77
CA LEU A 290 13.61 3.34 -28.03
C LEU A 290 12.17 2.94 -27.67
N GLN A 291 11.81 1.66 -27.82
CA GLN A 291 10.50 1.13 -27.40
C GLN A 291 10.40 1.17 -25.86
N ALA A 292 11.40 0.68 -25.16
CA ALA A 292 11.45 0.69 -23.69
C ALA A 292 11.40 2.13 -23.15
N ASP A 293 12.19 3.06 -23.71
CA ASP A 293 12.16 4.47 -23.33
C ASP A 293 10.78 5.12 -23.55
N ALA A 294 10.12 4.81 -24.68
CA ALA A 294 8.78 5.32 -24.97
C ALA A 294 7.72 4.75 -24.01
N TRP A 295 7.85 3.47 -23.67
CA TRP A 295 6.98 2.82 -22.68
C TRP A 295 7.21 3.46 -21.29
N LEU A 296 8.43 3.56 -20.84
CA LEU A 296 8.80 4.20 -19.56
C LEU A 296 8.19 5.61 -19.46
N GLN A 297 8.39 6.43 -20.49
CA GLN A 297 7.86 7.80 -20.52
C GLN A 297 6.34 7.83 -20.44
N LYS A 298 5.67 7.01 -21.24
CA LYS A 298 4.22 7.05 -21.40
C LYS A 298 3.50 6.40 -20.21
N GLN A 299 4.00 5.26 -19.76
CA GLN A 299 3.31 4.41 -18.80
C GLN A 299 3.69 4.70 -17.34
N VAL A 300 4.88 5.26 -17.11
CA VAL A 300 5.38 5.51 -15.75
C VAL A 300 5.62 6.99 -15.50
N VAL A 301 6.51 7.64 -16.25
CA VAL A 301 6.94 9.02 -15.96
C VAL A 301 5.80 10.02 -16.08
N SER A 302 5.04 9.97 -17.19
CA SER A 302 3.92 10.89 -17.41
C SER A 302 2.81 10.75 -16.36
N PRO A 303 2.35 9.55 -15.98
CA PRO A 303 1.40 9.38 -14.88
C PRO A 303 1.95 9.86 -13.53
N LEU A 304 3.19 9.50 -13.16
CA LEU A 304 3.82 9.93 -11.92
C LEU A 304 3.98 11.45 -11.84
N SER A 305 4.23 12.13 -12.95
CA SER A 305 4.34 13.58 -13.00
C SER A 305 3.08 14.32 -12.54
N ASN A 306 1.94 13.64 -12.48
CA ASN A 306 0.67 14.18 -11.99
C ASN A 306 0.31 13.72 -10.57
N ASP A 307 1.06 12.77 -10.01
CA ASP A 307 0.81 12.26 -8.66
C ASP A 307 1.34 13.24 -7.60
N PRO A 308 0.58 13.51 -6.51
CA PRO A 308 1.00 14.41 -5.44
C PRO A 308 2.35 14.08 -4.81
N ALA A 309 2.73 12.79 -4.75
CA ALA A 309 4.03 12.38 -4.22
C ALA A 309 5.21 12.85 -5.09
N PHE A 310 4.97 13.10 -6.38
CA PHE A 310 5.99 13.52 -7.36
C PHE A 310 5.93 15.01 -7.71
N GLN A 311 5.01 15.78 -7.11
CA GLN A 311 4.96 17.23 -7.26
C GLN A 311 6.06 17.92 -6.43
N PRO A 312 6.37 19.19 -6.69
CA PRO A 312 7.27 19.97 -5.82
C PRO A 312 6.83 19.88 -4.35
N ASN A 313 7.77 19.59 -3.46
CA ASN A 313 7.55 19.29 -2.02
C ASN A 313 6.87 17.92 -1.74
N GLY A 314 6.70 17.07 -2.73
CA GLY A 314 6.31 15.69 -2.55
C GLY A 314 7.43 14.84 -1.92
N ASN A 315 7.16 13.56 -1.77
CA ASN A 315 8.04 12.60 -1.11
C ASN A 315 8.26 11.34 -1.97
N GLY A 316 8.12 11.49 -3.28
CA GLY A 316 8.31 10.43 -4.26
C GLY A 316 9.73 10.42 -4.84
N VAL A 317 10.18 9.23 -5.20
CA VAL A 317 11.33 8.99 -6.06
C VAL A 317 11.03 7.85 -7.04
N LEU A 318 11.30 8.09 -8.31
CA LEU A 318 11.39 7.08 -9.34
C LEU A 318 12.86 6.65 -9.44
N ILE A 319 13.09 5.35 -9.39
CA ILE A 319 14.37 4.69 -9.66
C ILE A 319 14.19 3.91 -10.94
N VAL A 320 14.97 4.22 -11.97
CA VAL A 320 15.10 3.39 -13.16
C VAL A 320 16.46 2.72 -13.07
N ASP A 321 16.47 1.41 -12.94
CA ASP A 321 17.70 0.61 -12.81
C ASP A 321 17.73 -0.44 -13.91
N PHE A 322 18.91 -0.91 -14.24
CA PHE A 322 19.16 -2.01 -15.18
C PHE A 322 19.66 -3.21 -14.39
N ASP A 323 19.13 -4.36 -14.67
CA ASP A 323 19.49 -5.60 -13.98
C ASP A 323 20.94 -5.98 -14.24
N GLU A 324 21.39 -5.88 -15.50
CA GLU A 324 22.76 -6.13 -15.93
C GLU A 324 23.10 -5.33 -17.19
N ALA A 325 24.39 -5.26 -17.49
CA ALA A 325 24.86 -4.71 -18.75
C ALA A 325 24.75 -5.76 -19.88
N ALA A 326 25.10 -5.38 -21.10
CA ALA A 326 25.21 -6.37 -22.18
C ALA A 326 26.17 -7.51 -21.80
N ASP A 327 25.87 -8.74 -22.19
CA ASP A 327 26.60 -9.98 -21.84
C ASP A 327 28.16 -9.92 -22.04
N THR A 328 28.61 -9.02 -22.89
CA THR A 328 30.05 -8.80 -23.16
C THR A 328 30.74 -7.95 -22.10
N ASP A 329 29.98 -7.22 -21.25
CA ASP A 329 30.51 -6.45 -20.13
C ASP A 329 30.36 -7.22 -18.83
N THR A 330 31.41 -7.85 -18.37
CA THR A 330 31.46 -8.60 -17.10
C THR A 330 32.16 -7.82 -15.98
N THR A 331 32.36 -6.52 -16.15
CA THR A 331 33.06 -5.68 -15.17
C THR A 331 32.32 -5.74 -13.82
N ASN A 332 33.05 -6.02 -12.75
CA ASN A 332 32.50 -6.21 -11.38
C ASN A 332 31.38 -7.27 -11.27
N GLY A 333 31.29 -8.18 -12.24
CA GLY A 333 30.39 -9.33 -12.26
C GLY A 333 29.31 -9.25 -13.34
N GLY A 334 28.42 -8.25 -13.30
CA GLY A 334 27.31 -8.11 -14.25
C GLY A 334 27.41 -6.85 -15.14
N GLY A 335 28.57 -6.17 -15.16
CA GLY A 335 28.86 -5.03 -16.03
C GLY A 335 28.38 -3.67 -15.49
N HIS A 336 28.77 -2.62 -16.22
CA HIS A 336 28.52 -1.21 -15.84
C HIS A 336 27.14 -0.77 -16.30
N VAL A 337 26.25 -0.46 -15.37
CA VAL A 337 24.86 -0.01 -15.61
C VAL A 337 24.61 1.40 -15.06
N SER A 338 23.44 1.98 -15.32
CA SER A 338 23.18 3.41 -15.11
C SER A 338 21.89 3.67 -14.32
N PRO A 339 21.83 3.43 -13.01
CA PRO A 339 20.67 3.80 -12.21
C PRO A 339 20.41 5.30 -12.24
N VAL A 340 19.16 5.67 -12.46
CA VAL A 340 18.67 7.04 -12.51
C VAL A 340 17.65 7.26 -11.41
N PHE A 341 17.78 8.36 -10.67
CA PHE A 341 16.86 8.78 -9.62
C PHE A 341 16.16 10.06 -10.03
N TRP A 342 14.83 10.05 -10.06
CA TRP A 342 14.04 11.21 -10.45
C TRP A 342 12.87 11.44 -9.50
N GLY A 343 12.54 12.70 -9.26
CA GLY A 343 11.43 13.12 -8.40
C GLY A 343 11.87 14.08 -7.29
N PRO A 344 10.94 14.52 -6.44
CA PRO A 344 11.23 15.55 -5.44
C PRO A 344 12.30 15.16 -4.41
N LEU A 345 12.48 13.87 -4.12
CA LEU A 345 13.52 13.39 -3.21
C LEU A 345 14.91 13.36 -3.86
N ALA A 346 14.99 13.21 -5.18
CA ALA A 346 16.26 13.15 -5.89
C ALA A 346 16.92 14.54 -6.04
N LYS A 347 18.23 14.58 -6.03
CA LYS A 347 18.99 15.79 -6.42
C LYS A 347 18.85 16.04 -7.91
N THR A 348 18.53 17.26 -8.29
CA THR A 348 18.37 17.63 -9.70
C THR A 348 19.72 17.90 -10.35
N GLY A 349 19.98 17.30 -11.51
CA GLY A 349 21.20 17.48 -12.29
C GLY A 349 22.46 16.94 -11.59
N TYR A 350 22.31 16.03 -10.64
CA TYR A 350 23.43 15.45 -9.91
C TYR A 350 23.99 14.23 -10.64
N GLN A 351 25.27 14.22 -10.86
CA GLN A 351 26.02 13.04 -11.28
C GLN A 351 26.98 12.65 -10.16
N GLN A 352 27.10 11.37 -9.89
CA GLN A 352 28.00 10.87 -8.86
C GLN A 352 29.41 11.43 -9.05
N THR A 353 29.95 12.00 -7.98
CA THR A 353 31.32 12.51 -7.93
C THR A 353 32.20 11.72 -6.96
N SER A 354 31.62 10.91 -6.13
CA SER A 354 32.34 10.00 -5.23
C SER A 354 32.98 8.84 -6.00
N SER A 355 34.04 8.30 -5.45
CA SER A 355 34.67 7.05 -5.95
C SER A 355 34.01 5.79 -5.40
N THR A 356 32.91 5.92 -4.67
CA THR A 356 32.21 4.77 -4.08
C THR A 356 31.66 3.89 -5.19
N LEU A 357 32.03 2.62 -5.17
CA LEU A 357 31.44 1.62 -6.05
C LEU A 357 30.11 1.17 -5.46
N TYR A 358 29.06 1.23 -6.25
CA TYR A 358 27.74 0.74 -5.90
C TYR A 358 27.37 -0.48 -6.73
N GLN A 359 26.53 -1.34 -6.16
CA GLN A 359 25.92 -2.49 -6.82
C GLN A 359 24.48 -2.69 -6.30
N HIS A 360 23.77 -3.70 -6.78
CA HIS A 360 22.36 -3.93 -6.43
C HIS A 360 22.10 -4.09 -4.92
N GLN A 361 23.03 -4.62 -4.12
CA GLN A 361 22.90 -4.64 -2.67
C GLN A 361 22.96 -3.24 -2.07
N SER A 362 23.63 -2.27 -2.70
CA SER A 362 23.62 -0.87 -2.31
C SER A 362 22.26 -0.23 -2.62
N MET A 363 21.65 -0.58 -3.76
CA MET A 363 20.31 -0.17 -4.13
C MET A 363 19.28 -0.71 -3.12
N LEU A 364 19.33 -1.99 -2.79
CA LEU A 364 18.45 -2.59 -1.78
C LEU A 364 18.57 -1.87 -0.42
N ASN A 365 19.79 -1.62 0.06
CA ASN A 365 20.01 -0.87 1.30
C ASN A 365 19.42 0.54 1.22
N THR A 366 19.56 1.21 0.07
CA THR A 366 19.02 2.56 -0.17
C THR A 366 17.50 2.59 -0.20
N VAL A 367 16.86 1.65 -0.90
CA VAL A 367 15.40 1.50 -0.92
C VAL A 367 14.88 1.29 0.51
N MET A 368 15.52 0.41 1.29
CA MET A 368 15.13 0.18 2.67
C MET A 368 15.31 1.43 3.55
N GLN A 369 16.39 2.19 3.36
CA GLN A 369 16.59 3.47 4.05
C GLN A 369 15.50 4.50 3.70
N LEU A 370 15.16 4.65 2.42
CA LEU A 370 14.10 5.55 1.95
C LEU A 370 12.74 5.19 2.55
N LEU A 371 12.49 3.90 2.78
CA LEU A 371 11.26 3.39 3.38
C LEU A 371 11.29 3.35 4.91
N ASN A 372 12.40 3.76 5.55
CA ASN A 372 12.66 3.63 6.99
C ASN A 372 12.57 2.18 7.50
N LEU A 373 13.01 1.22 6.70
CA LEU A 373 13.09 -0.19 7.06
C LEU A 373 14.47 -0.50 7.67
N PRO A 374 14.55 -1.02 8.90
CA PRO A 374 15.81 -1.41 9.52
C PRO A 374 16.29 -2.79 9.02
N ASN A 375 17.56 -3.06 9.27
CA ASN A 375 18.19 -4.37 9.08
C ASN A 375 18.06 -4.91 7.65
N PRO A 376 18.74 -4.31 6.67
CA PRO A 376 18.76 -4.83 5.30
C PRO A 376 19.23 -6.28 5.23
N PRO A 377 18.64 -7.12 4.36
CA PRO A 377 18.99 -8.52 4.26
C PRO A 377 20.32 -8.75 3.51
N GLY A 378 20.95 -9.89 3.75
CA GLY A 378 22.12 -10.35 3.02
C GLY A 378 23.27 -9.32 2.97
N ALA A 379 23.90 -9.19 1.82
CA ALA A 379 25.00 -8.26 1.60
C ALA A 379 24.59 -6.79 1.71
N ALA A 380 23.29 -6.48 1.60
CA ALA A 380 22.80 -5.11 1.74
C ALA A 380 23.05 -4.55 3.15
N ALA A 381 23.14 -5.40 4.18
CA ALA A 381 23.41 -4.98 5.56
C ALA A 381 24.75 -4.23 5.73
N SER A 382 25.74 -4.49 4.89
CA SER A 382 27.05 -3.84 4.92
C SER A 382 27.36 -3.00 3.67
N ALA A 383 26.44 -2.97 2.70
CA ALA A 383 26.62 -2.20 1.48
C ALA A 383 26.51 -0.70 1.73
N PRO A 384 27.26 0.15 1.04
CA PRO A 384 27.11 1.60 1.14
C PRO A 384 25.71 2.00 0.65
N THR A 385 25.07 2.94 1.37
CA THR A 385 23.83 3.55 0.88
C THR A 385 24.15 4.62 -0.16
N MET A 386 23.22 4.80 -1.08
CA MET A 386 23.34 5.79 -2.17
C MET A 386 22.75 7.14 -1.74
N SER A 387 22.94 7.54 -0.48
CA SER A 387 22.35 8.76 0.11
C SER A 387 22.83 10.06 -0.57
N GLU A 388 23.98 10.02 -1.24
CA GLU A 388 24.49 11.18 -2.00
C GLU A 388 23.60 11.63 -3.15
N PHE A 389 22.66 10.79 -3.63
CA PHE A 389 21.75 11.10 -4.73
C PHE A 389 20.46 11.81 -4.25
N PHE A 390 20.24 11.90 -2.96
CA PHE A 390 19.00 12.44 -2.37
C PHE A 390 19.23 13.78 -1.67
N LYS A 391 18.13 14.56 -1.53
CA LYS A 391 18.10 15.85 -0.83
C LYS A 391 18.12 15.69 0.67
#